data_306b34164dd76d2c6c24f83495f2d94c
#
_entry.id   306b34164dd76d2c6c24f83495f2d94c
#
_cell.length_a   1.000
_cell.length_b   1.000
_cell.length_c   1.000
_cell.angle_alpha   90.00
_cell.angle_beta   90.00
_cell.angle_gamma   90.00
#
_symmetry.space_group_name_H-M   'P 1'
#
loop_
_entity.id
_entity.type
_entity.pdbx_description
1 polymer ?
#
loop_
_entity_poly.entity_id
_entity_poly.type
_entity_poly.pdbx_seq_one_letter_code
_entity_poly.pdbx_strand_id
1 'polypeptide(L)'
;MDYKKAGVDIEAGYKSVELMKKYVKETMRPEVMGGLGGFSGAFSMAAIKDMENPVLLSGTDGVGTKIKLAFILDKHDTIGIDCVAMCVNDVACAGGEPLFFLDYIACGKNEPEKIATIVKGVAEGCKMAGCALVGGETAEHPGLMPEDEYDVAGFSVGVVDEKDLITGKDIKDGDILVGIKSSGVHSNGFSLVRKVFSMTEESLNTYYDSLGATLGETLLTPTRIYVKALKSVKESGIKVKGCSHITGGGFYENIPRMLPDGIRAEVRKDSYEIPPIFKMLQEDGDIAEEMMYNTFNMGVGMVLAVDPADADKTVAAVNAAGEEAFILGKAVLGEKGVTIC
;
A
#
# COMPACT_ATOMS: atom_id res chain seq x y z
N MET A 1 38.36 17.91 -12.77
CA MET A 1 36.98 17.85 -12.27
C MET A 1 36.51 16.42 -12.49
N ASP A 2 35.97 15.76 -11.47
CA ASP A 2 35.46 14.38 -11.53
C ASP A 2 34.02 14.33 -11.01
N TYR A 3 33.34 13.21 -11.18
CA TYR A 3 31.92 13.03 -10.77
C TYR A 3 31.71 13.25 -9.27
N LYS A 4 32.68 12.85 -8.43
CA LYS A 4 32.61 13.04 -6.97
C LYS A 4 32.62 14.53 -6.60
N LYS A 5 33.41 15.34 -7.32
CA LYS A 5 33.39 16.81 -7.13
C LYS A 5 32.13 17.47 -7.67
N ALA A 6 31.39 16.80 -8.54
CA ALA A 6 30.08 17.22 -9.03
C ALA A 6 28.91 16.76 -8.13
N GLY A 7 29.21 16.01 -7.04
CA GLY A 7 28.22 15.59 -6.05
C GLY A 7 27.68 14.16 -6.25
N VAL A 8 28.28 13.37 -7.17
CA VAL A 8 27.87 11.97 -7.41
C VAL A 8 28.98 11.02 -6.99
N ASP A 9 28.74 10.15 -6.01
CA ASP A 9 29.72 9.19 -5.50
C ASP A 9 29.46 7.77 -6.04
N ILE A 10 30.15 7.41 -7.13
CA ILE A 10 30.05 6.10 -7.80
C ILE A 10 30.39 4.94 -6.85
N GLU A 11 31.38 5.12 -5.97
CA GLU A 11 31.79 4.09 -5.02
C GLU A 11 30.68 3.83 -3.96
N ALA A 12 30.01 4.89 -3.51
CA ALA A 12 28.84 4.77 -2.66
C ALA A 12 27.72 3.98 -3.36
N GLY A 13 27.49 4.24 -4.66
CA GLY A 13 26.53 3.47 -5.48
C GLY A 13 26.86 1.98 -5.52
N TYR A 14 28.11 1.60 -5.80
CA TYR A 14 28.53 0.20 -5.79
C TYR A 14 28.36 -0.46 -4.42
N LYS A 15 28.70 0.25 -3.35
CA LYS A 15 28.52 -0.24 -1.99
C LYS A 15 27.03 -0.44 -1.64
N SER A 16 26.15 0.48 -2.03
CA SER A 16 24.72 0.33 -1.86
C SER A 16 24.20 -0.95 -2.51
N VAL A 17 24.57 -1.18 -3.78
CA VAL A 17 24.18 -2.40 -4.50
C VAL A 17 24.70 -3.65 -3.81
N GLU A 18 25.94 -3.67 -3.31
CA GLU A 18 26.47 -4.83 -2.59
C GLU A 18 25.70 -5.13 -1.30
N LEU A 19 25.36 -4.09 -0.51
CA LEU A 19 24.62 -4.23 0.74
C LEU A 19 23.19 -4.72 0.53
N MET A 20 22.53 -4.33 -0.57
CA MET A 20 21.12 -4.70 -0.82
C MET A 20 20.95 -6.09 -1.45
N LYS A 21 21.98 -6.65 -2.11
CA LYS A 21 21.91 -7.95 -2.81
C LYS A 21 21.26 -9.07 -2.00
N LYS A 22 21.59 -9.16 -0.71
CA LYS A 22 21.07 -10.22 0.17
C LYS A 22 19.55 -10.11 0.34
N TYR A 23 19.01 -8.89 0.48
CA TYR A 23 17.58 -8.64 0.65
C TYR A 23 16.81 -8.93 -0.63
N VAL A 24 17.32 -8.45 -1.76
CA VAL A 24 16.73 -8.71 -3.08
C VAL A 24 16.69 -10.21 -3.36
N LYS A 25 17.76 -10.97 -3.03
CA LYS A 25 17.81 -12.42 -3.20
C LYS A 25 16.70 -13.15 -2.45
N GLU A 26 16.27 -12.65 -1.29
CA GLU A 26 15.19 -13.24 -0.50
C GLU A 26 13.80 -13.14 -1.16
N THR A 27 13.64 -12.25 -2.14
CA THR A 27 12.38 -12.06 -2.89
C THR A 27 12.27 -12.91 -4.14
N MET A 28 13.35 -13.60 -4.53
CA MET A 28 13.41 -14.29 -5.82
C MET A 28 12.40 -15.42 -5.94
N ARG A 29 11.72 -15.45 -7.06
CA ARG A 29 10.79 -16.49 -7.48
C ARG A 29 11.43 -17.36 -8.56
N PRO A 30 10.97 -18.62 -8.75
CA PRO A 30 11.50 -19.51 -9.80
C PRO A 30 11.40 -18.92 -11.22
N GLU A 31 10.45 -18.04 -11.45
CA GLU A 31 10.20 -17.40 -12.74
C GLU A 31 11.17 -16.25 -13.06
N VAL A 32 11.92 -15.75 -12.08
CA VAL A 32 12.91 -14.70 -12.32
C VAL A 32 14.07 -15.24 -13.13
N MET A 33 14.36 -14.59 -14.24
CA MET A 33 15.45 -14.98 -15.15
C MET A 33 16.60 -13.99 -15.02
N GLY A 34 17.75 -14.45 -14.55
CA GLY A 34 18.93 -13.60 -14.33
C GLY A 34 19.07 -13.13 -12.88
N GLY A 35 19.77 -12.03 -12.66
CA GLY A 35 20.05 -11.46 -11.34
C GLY A 35 20.25 -9.94 -11.40
N LEU A 36 20.53 -9.33 -10.26
CA LEU A 36 20.85 -7.89 -10.16
C LEU A 36 22.09 -7.54 -11.01
N GLY A 37 22.03 -6.39 -11.68
CA GLY A 37 23.14 -5.84 -12.48
C GLY A 37 22.97 -5.97 -13.99
N GLY A 38 21.86 -6.52 -14.47
CA GLY A 38 21.45 -6.45 -15.88
C GLY A 38 20.76 -5.12 -16.21
N PHE A 39 20.55 -4.82 -17.50
CA PHE A 39 19.80 -3.63 -17.94
C PHE A 39 18.28 -3.72 -17.68
N SER A 40 17.77 -4.93 -17.48
CA SER A 40 16.32 -5.16 -17.24
C SER A 40 16.12 -6.36 -16.34
N GLY A 41 15.03 -6.34 -15.56
CA GLY A 41 14.50 -7.51 -14.89
C GLY A 41 13.76 -8.40 -15.90
N ALA A 42 14.07 -9.70 -15.94
CA ALA A 42 13.39 -10.66 -16.80
C ALA A 42 12.56 -11.64 -15.94
N PHE A 43 11.32 -11.88 -16.35
CA PHE A 43 10.38 -12.76 -15.66
C PHE A 43 9.74 -13.72 -16.67
N SER A 44 9.79 -15.02 -16.38
CA SER A 44 9.26 -16.05 -17.27
C SER A 44 7.73 -16.07 -17.26
N MET A 45 7.12 -16.06 -18.43
CA MET A 45 5.67 -16.21 -18.60
C MET A 45 5.17 -17.64 -18.32
N ALA A 46 6.05 -18.59 -17.99
CA ALA A 46 5.66 -19.95 -17.63
C ALA A 46 4.72 -20.00 -16.41
N ALA A 47 4.75 -18.98 -15.53
CA ALA A 47 3.85 -18.86 -14.39
C ALA A 47 2.36 -18.74 -14.77
N ILE A 48 2.07 -18.28 -15.99
CA ILE A 48 0.70 -17.95 -16.45
C ILE A 48 0.25 -18.82 -17.63
N LYS A 49 0.99 -19.89 -17.96
CA LYS A 49 0.69 -20.77 -19.12
C LYS A 49 -0.69 -21.44 -19.06
N ASP A 50 -1.25 -21.58 -17.85
CA ASP A 50 -2.54 -22.24 -17.63
C ASP A 50 -3.72 -21.25 -17.60
N MET A 51 -3.47 -19.94 -17.76
CA MET A 51 -4.50 -18.92 -17.92
C MET A 51 -5.06 -18.95 -19.35
N GLU A 52 -6.38 -18.79 -19.47
CA GLU A 52 -7.06 -18.81 -20.76
C GLU A 52 -6.82 -17.50 -21.52
N ASN A 53 -6.98 -16.38 -20.84
CA ASN A 53 -6.71 -15.05 -21.40
C ASN A 53 -6.00 -14.15 -20.36
N PRO A 54 -4.66 -14.24 -20.25
CA PRO A 54 -3.91 -13.49 -19.26
C PRO A 54 -3.89 -11.99 -19.56
N VAL A 55 -4.28 -11.18 -18.58
CA VAL A 55 -4.27 -9.71 -18.61
C VAL A 55 -3.18 -9.22 -17.66
N LEU A 56 -2.27 -8.38 -18.15
CA LEU A 56 -1.29 -7.70 -17.32
C LEU A 56 -1.93 -6.51 -16.61
N LEU A 57 -1.63 -6.39 -15.33
CA LEU A 57 -1.99 -5.26 -14.49
C LEU A 57 -0.72 -4.55 -14.03
N SER A 58 -0.80 -3.25 -13.80
CA SER A 58 0.32 -2.49 -13.26
C SER A 58 -0.17 -1.45 -12.25
N GLY A 59 0.62 -1.24 -11.22
CA GLY A 59 0.43 -0.18 -10.23
C GLY A 59 1.75 0.56 -10.03
N THR A 60 1.69 1.88 -9.99
CA THR A 60 2.83 2.73 -9.64
C THR A 60 2.40 3.77 -8.65
N ASP A 61 3.17 3.93 -7.59
CA ASP A 61 2.92 4.91 -6.53
C ASP A 61 4.21 5.17 -5.75
N GLY A 62 4.19 6.21 -4.93
CA GLY A 62 5.23 6.54 -3.98
C GLY A 62 4.74 6.46 -2.53
N VAL A 63 5.60 6.83 -1.60
CA VAL A 63 5.25 6.88 -0.17
C VAL A 63 4.61 8.21 0.21
N GLY A 64 4.91 9.25 -0.54
CA GLY A 64 4.43 10.60 -0.26
C GLY A 64 5.07 11.22 0.98
N THR A 65 4.39 12.20 1.58
CA THR A 65 4.99 13.04 2.62
C THR A 65 5.16 12.37 3.99
N LYS A 66 4.73 11.11 4.15
CA LYS A 66 5.07 10.25 5.30
C LYS A 66 6.59 10.11 5.49
N ILE A 67 7.35 10.11 4.40
CA ILE A 67 8.82 10.04 4.41
C ILE A 67 9.45 11.10 5.35
N LYS A 68 8.85 12.29 5.49
CA LYS A 68 9.37 13.33 6.39
C LYS A 68 9.49 12.87 7.85
N LEU A 69 8.64 11.95 8.30
CA LEU A 69 8.73 11.38 9.64
C LEU A 69 9.94 10.45 9.77
N ALA A 70 10.24 9.71 8.70
CA ALA A 70 11.44 8.86 8.64
C ALA A 70 12.73 9.70 8.75
N PHE A 71 12.76 10.89 8.15
CA PHE A 71 13.90 11.81 8.27
C PHE A 71 14.07 12.32 9.70
N ILE A 72 12.97 12.75 10.36
CA ILE A 72 13.00 13.29 11.72
C ILE A 72 13.43 12.24 12.75
N LEU A 73 12.97 11.01 12.58
CA LEU A 73 13.20 9.90 13.51
C LEU A 73 14.41 9.03 13.15
N ASP A 74 15.07 9.31 12.02
CA ASP A 74 16.13 8.46 11.42
C ASP A 74 15.72 6.98 11.33
N LYS A 75 14.44 6.74 10.93
CA LYS A 75 13.84 5.41 10.77
C LYS A 75 13.42 5.18 9.33
N HIS A 76 14.17 4.37 8.59
CA HIS A 76 14.01 4.18 7.15
C HIS A 76 13.58 2.77 6.75
N ASP A 77 13.49 1.84 7.68
CA ASP A 77 13.29 0.41 7.44
C ASP A 77 11.85 0.02 7.07
N THR A 78 10.87 0.88 7.36
CA THR A 78 9.44 0.63 7.06
C THR A 78 8.95 1.30 5.77
N ILE A 79 9.60 2.36 5.34
CA ILE A 79 9.20 3.18 4.18
C ILE A 79 9.11 2.36 2.88
N GLY A 80 10.03 1.41 2.69
CA GLY A 80 9.99 0.51 1.53
C GLY A 80 8.75 -0.38 1.50
N ILE A 81 8.24 -0.80 2.67
CA ILE A 81 7.00 -1.57 2.76
C ILE A 81 5.80 -0.73 2.30
N ASP A 82 5.75 0.55 2.71
CA ASP A 82 4.71 1.47 2.25
C ASP A 82 4.71 1.61 0.72
N CYS A 83 5.89 1.81 0.12
CA CYS A 83 6.04 1.92 -1.32
C CYS A 83 5.50 0.69 -2.06
N VAL A 84 5.86 -0.52 -1.61
CA VAL A 84 5.35 -1.76 -2.19
C VAL A 84 3.85 -1.89 -2.00
N ALA A 85 3.35 -1.66 -0.78
CA ALA A 85 1.94 -1.80 -0.44
C ALA A 85 1.03 -0.96 -1.34
N MET A 86 1.40 0.30 -1.57
CA MET A 86 0.61 1.21 -2.41
C MET A 86 0.45 0.67 -3.84
N CYS A 87 1.50 0.07 -4.41
CA CYS A 87 1.48 -0.48 -5.76
C CYS A 87 0.79 -1.85 -5.86
N VAL A 88 1.14 -2.80 -4.96
CA VAL A 88 0.64 -4.18 -5.07
C VAL A 88 -0.81 -4.33 -4.63
N ASN A 89 -1.28 -3.48 -3.71
CA ASN A 89 -2.68 -3.48 -3.32
C ASN A 89 -3.60 -3.06 -4.47
N ASP A 90 -3.18 -2.13 -5.32
CA ASP A 90 -3.94 -1.72 -6.51
C ASP A 90 -4.02 -2.85 -7.54
N VAL A 91 -2.92 -3.58 -7.75
CA VAL A 91 -2.90 -4.79 -8.59
C VAL A 91 -3.87 -5.84 -8.03
N ALA A 92 -3.80 -6.11 -6.73
CA ALA A 92 -4.65 -7.08 -6.05
C ALA A 92 -6.13 -6.64 -6.05
N CYS A 93 -6.40 -5.34 -5.92
CA CYS A 93 -7.74 -4.75 -5.98
C CYS A 93 -8.46 -5.04 -7.31
N ALA A 94 -7.71 -5.14 -8.41
CA ALA A 94 -8.22 -5.55 -9.72
C ALA A 94 -8.32 -7.08 -9.91
N GLY A 95 -8.01 -7.88 -8.88
CA GLY A 95 -8.02 -9.36 -8.92
C GLY A 95 -6.68 -9.98 -9.35
N GLY A 96 -5.62 -9.18 -9.50
CA GLY A 96 -4.31 -9.61 -9.98
C GLY A 96 -3.42 -10.22 -8.90
N GLU A 97 -2.55 -11.13 -9.34
CA GLU A 97 -1.41 -11.60 -8.58
C GLU A 97 -0.18 -10.74 -8.94
N PRO A 98 0.44 -10.01 -8.00
CA PRO A 98 1.71 -9.33 -8.25
C PRO A 98 2.81 -10.34 -8.61
N LEU A 99 3.49 -10.12 -9.72
CA LEU A 99 4.57 -10.99 -10.21
C LEU A 99 5.94 -10.45 -9.81
N PHE A 100 6.18 -9.19 -10.11
CA PHE A 100 7.45 -8.53 -9.81
C PHE A 100 7.27 -7.04 -9.53
N PHE A 101 8.30 -6.48 -8.92
CA PHE A 101 8.38 -5.10 -8.47
C PHE A 101 9.70 -4.47 -8.93
N LEU A 102 9.66 -3.19 -9.17
CA LEU A 102 10.80 -2.31 -9.43
C LEU A 102 10.66 -1.08 -8.52
N ASP A 103 11.77 -0.61 -7.95
CA ASP A 103 11.81 0.64 -7.18
C ASP A 103 12.65 1.71 -7.88
N TYR A 104 12.34 2.96 -7.59
CA TYR A 104 13.16 4.12 -7.93
C TYR A 104 13.39 4.96 -6.68
N ILE A 105 14.66 5.12 -6.30
CA ILE A 105 15.07 5.93 -5.17
C ILE A 105 15.83 7.13 -5.70
N ALA A 106 15.22 8.33 -5.57
CA ALA A 106 15.90 9.60 -5.78
C ALA A 106 16.45 10.08 -4.45
N CYS A 107 17.74 10.44 -4.36
CA CYS A 107 18.33 10.95 -3.12
C CYS A 107 19.24 12.16 -3.38
N GLY A 108 19.32 13.05 -2.41
CA GLY A 108 20.25 14.18 -2.49
C GLY A 108 21.71 13.72 -2.45
N LYS A 109 21.96 12.69 -1.61
CA LYS A 109 23.25 12.02 -1.47
C LYS A 109 23.05 10.54 -1.19
N ASN A 110 23.85 9.70 -1.85
CA ASN A 110 23.80 8.26 -1.62
C ASN A 110 24.57 7.91 -0.34
N GLU A 111 23.79 7.55 0.70
CA GLU A 111 24.31 6.96 1.93
C GLU A 111 24.06 5.44 1.87
N PRO A 112 25.08 4.60 1.60
CA PRO A 112 24.89 3.20 1.26
C PRO A 112 24.07 2.39 2.27
N GLU A 113 24.29 2.60 3.55
CA GLU A 113 23.60 1.90 4.63
C GLU A 113 22.12 2.32 4.72
N LYS A 114 21.82 3.61 4.52
CA LYS A 114 20.47 4.14 4.48
C LYS A 114 19.70 3.61 3.27
N ILE A 115 20.29 3.67 2.08
CA ILE A 115 19.70 3.11 0.86
C ILE A 115 19.44 1.61 1.01
N ALA A 116 20.41 0.86 1.54
CA ALA A 116 20.23 -0.57 1.78
C ALA A 116 19.10 -0.86 2.79
N THR A 117 18.89 0.01 3.78
CA THR A 117 17.80 -0.10 4.76
C THR A 117 16.45 0.16 4.10
N ILE A 118 16.34 1.14 3.20
CA ILE A 118 15.13 1.41 2.42
C ILE A 118 14.80 0.20 1.55
N VAL A 119 15.78 -0.32 0.79
CA VAL A 119 15.59 -1.48 -0.10
C VAL A 119 15.29 -2.75 0.70
N LYS A 120 15.80 -2.89 1.93
CA LYS A 120 15.37 -3.96 2.85
C LYS A 120 13.86 -3.90 3.10
N GLY A 121 13.32 -2.70 3.35
CA GLY A 121 11.87 -2.50 3.49
C GLY A 121 11.12 -2.84 2.21
N VAL A 122 11.62 -2.46 1.03
CA VAL A 122 11.03 -2.84 -0.28
C VAL A 122 11.02 -4.36 -0.42
N ALA A 123 12.14 -5.02 -0.15
CA ALA A 123 12.23 -6.49 -0.22
C ALA A 123 11.26 -7.19 0.75
N GLU A 124 11.11 -6.66 1.96
CA GLU A 124 10.14 -7.20 2.93
C GLU A 124 8.70 -7.06 2.41
N GLY A 125 8.34 -5.89 1.88
CA GLY A 125 7.04 -5.68 1.23
C GLY A 125 6.81 -6.64 0.06
N CYS A 126 7.82 -6.87 -0.78
CA CYS A 126 7.75 -7.83 -1.88
C CYS A 126 7.53 -9.27 -1.38
N LYS A 127 8.21 -9.70 -0.30
CA LYS A 127 7.99 -11.01 0.34
C LYS A 127 6.58 -11.14 0.90
N MET A 128 6.07 -10.09 1.53
CA MET A 128 4.69 -10.06 2.04
C MET A 128 3.68 -10.20 0.90
N ALA A 129 3.91 -9.54 -0.24
CA ALA A 129 3.08 -9.61 -1.44
C ALA A 129 3.29 -10.89 -2.26
N GLY A 130 4.38 -11.64 -2.04
CA GLY A 130 4.73 -12.81 -2.84
C GLY A 130 5.25 -12.47 -4.24
N CYS A 131 5.75 -11.26 -4.47
CA CYS A 131 6.35 -10.82 -5.73
C CYS A 131 7.88 -10.70 -5.63
N ALA A 132 8.56 -10.73 -6.77
CA ALA A 132 10.01 -10.61 -6.82
C ALA A 132 10.46 -9.16 -7.04
N LEU A 133 11.43 -8.67 -6.27
CA LEU A 133 12.14 -7.42 -6.57
C LEU A 133 13.20 -7.73 -7.64
N VAL A 134 12.90 -7.42 -8.91
CA VAL A 134 13.72 -7.84 -10.06
C VAL A 134 14.73 -6.79 -10.53
N GLY A 135 14.65 -5.58 -9.98
CA GLY A 135 15.52 -4.46 -10.30
C GLY A 135 15.04 -3.18 -9.67
N GLY A 136 15.72 -2.12 -9.95
CA GLY A 136 15.41 -0.77 -9.48
C GLY A 136 16.49 0.21 -9.90
N GLU A 137 16.37 1.45 -9.47
CA GLU A 137 17.32 2.52 -9.72
C GLU A 137 17.53 3.34 -8.45
N THR A 138 18.77 3.74 -8.20
CA THR A 138 19.11 4.75 -7.18
C THR A 138 19.88 5.87 -7.84
N ALA A 139 19.31 7.07 -7.85
CA ALA A 139 19.89 8.23 -8.49
C ALA A 139 20.18 9.34 -7.48
N GLU A 140 21.45 9.84 -7.49
CA GLU A 140 21.81 11.05 -6.75
C GLU A 140 21.39 12.30 -7.53
N HIS A 141 20.77 13.24 -6.83
CA HIS A 141 20.28 14.50 -7.39
C HIS A 141 20.91 15.71 -6.68
N PRO A 142 22.24 15.88 -6.77
CA PRO A 142 22.93 16.98 -6.11
C PRO A 142 22.41 18.35 -6.59
N GLY A 143 22.05 19.21 -5.64
CA GLY A 143 21.50 20.53 -5.95
C GLY A 143 20.02 20.57 -6.35
N LEU A 144 19.39 19.42 -6.62
CA LEU A 144 17.96 19.31 -6.85
C LEU A 144 17.22 18.91 -5.57
N MET A 145 17.86 18.08 -4.75
CA MET A 145 17.30 17.56 -3.50
C MET A 145 18.30 17.82 -2.35
N PRO A 146 17.83 18.14 -1.11
CA PRO A 146 18.69 18.20 0.06
C PRO A 146 19.49 16.91 0.27
N GLU A 147 20.72 17.03 0.78
CA GLU A 147 21.64 15.87 0.90
C GLU A 147 21.09 14.75 1.80
N ASP A 148 20.32 15.09 2.82
CA ASP A 148 19.72 14.19 3.81
C ASP A 148 18.34 13.67 3.42
N GLU A 149 17.78 14.11 2.29
CA GLU A 149 16.46 13.73 1.80
C GLU A 149 16.50 12.72 0.64
N TYR A 150 15.43 11.96 0.53
CA TYR A 150 15.17 11.04 -0.59
C TYR A 150 13.67 10.95 -0.89
N ASP A 151 13.35 10.43 -2.06
CA ASP A 151 12.01 9.96 -2.40
C ASP A 151 12.07 8.52 -2.93
N VAL A 152 10.98 7.78 -2.71
CA VAL A 152 10.87 6.37 -3.12
C VAL A 152 9.56 6.17 -3.85
N ALA A 153 9.67 5.67 -5.06
CA ALA A 153 8.54 5.24 -5.87
C ALA A 153 8.71 3.79 -6.31
N GLY A 154 7.61 3.13 -6.59
CA GLY A 154 7.58 1.74 -7.00
C GLY A 154 6.73 1.51 -8.23
N PHE A 155 6.98 0.39 -8.88
CA PHE A 155 6.21 -0.11 -10.00
C PHE A 155 6.02 -1.62 -9.87
N SER A 156 4.77 -2.04 -9.73
CA SER A 156 4.38 -3.45 -9.68
C SER A 156 3.76 -3.89 -11.00
N VAL A 157 4.13 -5.06 -11.45
CA VAL A 157 3.43 -5.77 -12.54
C VAL A 157 2.82 -7.04 -11.98
N GLY A 158 1.55 -7.23 -12.27
CA GLY A 158 0.80 -8.42 -11.91
C GLY A 158 0.02 -8.97 -13.09
N VAL A 159 -0.66 -10.08 -12.87
CA VAL A 159 -1.45 -10.77 -13.89
C VAL A 159 -2.75 -11.30 -13.31
N VAL A 160 -3.78 -11.33 -14.15
CA VAL A 160 -5.07 -11.96 -13.85
C VAL A 160 -5.58 -12.65 -15.11
N ASP A 161 -6.32 -13.77 -14.97
CA ASP A 161 -7.12 -14.27 -16.09
C ASP A 161 -8.32 -13.34 -16.30
N GLU A 162 -8.64 -12.94 -17.53
CA GLU A 162 -9.70 -11.95 -17.84
C GLU A 162 -11.04 -12.27 -17.15
N LYS A 163 -11.39 -13.56 -17.05
CA LYS A 163 -12.62 -14.02 -16.37
C LYS A 163 -12.66 -13.71 -14.87
N ASP A 164 -11.48 -13.54 -14.24
CA ASP A 164 -11.30 -13.26 -12.80
C ASP A 164 -11.08 -11.78 -12.50
N LEU A 165 -11.10 -10.92 -13.54
CA LEU A 165 -10.89 -9.49 -13.38
C LEU A 165 -12.01 -8.87 -12.54
N ILE A 166 -11.64 -8.17 -11.46
CA ILE A 166 -12.59 -7.47 -10.58
C ILE A 166 -12.87 -6.09 -11.18
N THR A 167 -14.08 -5.88 -11.67
CA THR A 167 -14.45 -4.65 -12.39
C THR A 167 -15.55 -3.83 -11.72
N GLY A 168 -16.23 -4.39 -10.72
CA GLY A 168 -17.37 -3.75 -10.05
C GLY A 168 -18.69 -3.82 -10.80
N LYS A 169 -18.70 -4.19 -12.08
CA LYS A 169 -19.89 -4.18 -12.94
C LYS A 169 -21.04 -5.10 -12.47
N ASP A 170 -20.71 -6.14 -11.71
CA ASP A 170 -21.67 -7.13 -11.22
C ASP A 170 -22.22 -6.80 -9.82
N ILE A 171 -21.83 -5.65 -9.24
CA ILE A 171 -22.37 -5.19 -7.96
C ILE A 171 -23.82 -4.77 -8.15
N LYS A 172 -24.68 -5.22 -7.25
CA LYS A 172 -26.14 -4.94 -7.28
C LYS A 172 -26.68 -4.61 -5.90
N ASP A 173 -27.90 -4.14 -5.86
CA ASP A 173 -28.63 -3.91 -4.63
C ASP A 173 -28.66 -5.15 -3.73
N GLY A 174 -28.36 -4.96 -2.46
CA GLY A 174 -28.29 -6.02 -1.45
C GLY A 174 -26.92 -6.71 -1.32
N ASP A 175 -25.95 -6.47 -2.22
CA ASP A 175 -24.60 -7.00 -2.05
C ASP A 175 -23.95 -6.43 -0.79
N ILE A 176 -23.17 -7.26 -0.09
CA ILE A 176 -22.54 -6.90 1.17
C ILE A 176 -21.16 -6.30 0.93
N LEU A 177 -20.86 -5.24 1.67
CA LEU A 177 -19.56 -4.62 1.74
C LEU A 177 -18.79 -5.18 2.94
N VAL A 178 -17.69 -5.86 2.69
CA VAL A 178 -16.78 -6.39 3.72
C VAL A 178 -15.58 -5.46 3.80
N GLY A 179 -15.34 -4.87 4.98
CA GLY A 179 -14.17 -4.07 5.27
C GLY A 179 -13.02 -4.93 5.78
N ILE A 180 -11.80 -4.62 5.37
CA ILE A 180 -10.57 -5.19 5.92
C ILE A 180 -9.81 -4.09 6.64
N LYS A 181 -9.44 -4.35 7.90
CA LYS A 181 -8.82 -3.39 8.81
C LYS A 181 -7.51 -2.84 8.26
N SER A 182 -7.30 -1.54 8.42
CA SER A 182 -6.00 -0.92 8.18
C SER A 182 -5.04 -1.11 9.37
N SER A 183 -3.77 -0.88 9.16
CA SER A 183 -2.75 -0.82 10.24
C SER A 183 -2.66 0.55 10.92
N GLY A 184 -3.47 1.52 10.49
CA GLY A 184 -3.44 2.92 10.90
C GLY A 184 -3.64 3.83 9.71
N VAL A 185 -2.93 4.95 9.69
CA VAL A 185 -3.07 5.99 8.65
C VAL A 185 -2.60 5.50 7.26
N HIS A 186 -1.77 4.46 7.20
CA HIS A 186 -1.10 3.99 5.98
C HIS A 186 -0.12 5.03 5.43
N SER A 187 -0.21 5.37 4.13
CA SER A 187 0.66 6.36 3.47
C SER A 187 -0.10 7.57 2.93
N ASN A 188 -1.36 7.75 3.32
CA ASN A 188 -2.22 8.80 2.77
C ASN A 188 -2.58 9.86 3.82
N GLY A 189 -2.85 11.09 3.39
CA GLY A 189 -3.26 12.17 4.27
C GLY A 189 -2.12 12.81 5.08
N PHE A 190 -0.86 12.44 4.89
CA PHE A 190 0.27 12.91 5.70
C PHE A 190 0.57 14.40 5.56
N SER A 191 0.15 15.07 4.51
CA SER A 191 0.21 16.52 4.43
C SER A 191 -0.67 17.19 5.50
N LEU A 192 -1.84 16.60 5.80
CA LEU A 192 -2.73 17.05 6.87
C LEU A 192 -2.21 16.60 8.25
N VAL A 193 -1.80 15.33 8.41
CA VAL A 193 -1.18 14.82 9.65
C VAL A 193 -0.05 15.77 10.13
N ARG A 194 0.82 16.17 9.21
CA ARG A 194 1.95 17.09 9.47
C ARG A 194 1.54 18.52 9.75
N LYS A 195 0.30 18.89 9.54
CA LYS A 195 -0.27 20.20 9.94
C LYS A 195 -0.91 20.12 11.31
N VAL A 196 -1.52 18.99 11.65
CA VAL A 196 -2.18 18.77 12.93
C VAL A 196 -1.16 18.55 14.03
N PHE A 197 -0.22 17.62 13.84
CA PHE A 197 0.79 17.33 14.85
C PHE A 197 2.09 18.12 14.62
N SER A 198 2.73 18.48 15.71
CA SER A 198 4.08 19.07 15.65
C SER A 198 5.08 18.04 15.14
N MET A 199 5.80 18.36 14.06
CA MET A 199 6.80 17.48 13.44
C MET A 199 8.18 17.74 14.05
N THR A 200 8.32 17.52 15.35
CA THR A 200 9.59 17.53 16.06
C THR A 200 9.92 16.15 16.60
N GLU A 201 11.20 15.84 16.80
CA GLU A 201 11.64 14.58 17.38
C GLU A 201 11.00 14.34 18.75
N GLU A 202 10.91 15.41 19.60
CA GLU A 202 10.28 15.35 20.92
C GLU A 202 8.80 14.94 20.82
N SER A 203 8.02 15.61 19.94
CA SER A 203 6.59 15.31 19.76
C SER A 203 6.38 13.91 19.24
N LEU A 204 7.16 13.47 18.24
CA LEU A 204 7.05 12.14 17.67
C LEU A 204 7.47 11.03 18.63
N ASN A 205 8.37 11.30 19.58
CA ASN A 205 8.75 10.37 20.62
C ASN A 205 7.83 10.41 21.86
N THR A 206 6.82 11.28 21.89
CA THR A 206 5.84 11.32 22.98
C THR A 206 4.97 10.06 22.95
N TYR A 207 4.91 9.37 24.08
CA TYR A 207 4.08 8.18 24.25
C TYR A 207 2.64 8.59 24.63
N TYR A 208 1.66 7.92 24.02
CA TYR A 208 0.25 8.11 24.32
C TYR A 208 -0.40 6.81 24.75
N ASP A 209 -0.98 6.78 25.95
CA ASP A 209 -1.68 5.60 26.47
C ASP A 209 -2.80 5.12 25.55
N SER A 210 -3.50 6.04 24.87
CA SER A 210 -4.57 5.74 23.92
C SER A 210 -4.06 5.00 22.68
N LEU A 211 -2.79 5.21 22.29
CA LEU A 211 -2.15 4.55 21.15
C LEU A 211 -1.41 3.27 21.57
N GLY A 212 -1.03 3.17 22.85
CA GLY A 212 -0.13 2.11 23.35
C GLY A 212 1.30 2.17 22.78
N ALA A 213 1.67 3.32 22.18
CA ALA A 213 2.94 3.55 21.50
C ALA A 213 3.28 5.05 21.46
N THR A 214 4.44 5.40 20.92
CA THR A 214 4.74 6.80 20.59
C THR A 214 3.96 7.24 19.35
N LEU A 215 3.78 8.56 19.21
CA LEU A 215 3.14 9.12 18.03
C LEU A 215 3.88 8.72 16.75
N GLY A 216 5.21 8.79 16.76
CA GLY A 216 6.05 8.44 15.62
C GLY A 216 5.95 6.97 15.24
N GLU A 217 5.96 6.04 16.21
CA GLU A 217 5.76 4.61 15.95
C GLU A 217 4.39 4.33 15.34
N THR A 218 3.34 4.97 15.85
CA THR A 218 1.99 4.84 15.31
C THR A 218 1.90 5.36 13.88
N LEU A 219 2.45 6.54 13.60
CA LEU A 219 2.40 7.16 12.27
C LEU A 219 3.32 6.48 11.24
N LEU A 220 4.46 5.89 11.67
CA LEU A 220 5.36 5.12 10.80
C LEU A 220 4.94 3.66 10.62
N THR A 221 3.88 3.20 11.30
CA THR A 221 3.34 1.85 11.04
C THR A 221 3.13 1.66 9.54
N PRO A 222 3.70 0.60 8.92
CA PRO A 222 3.61 0.40 7.48
C PRO A 222 2.18 0.18 6.99
N THR A 223 1.92 0.59 5.77
CA THR A 223 0.71 0.25 5.02
C THR A 223 0.58 -1.27 4.93
N ARG A 224 -0.61 -1.78 5.21
CA ARG A 224 -0.92 -3.20 5.15
C ARG A 224 -0.95 -3.70 3.70
N ILE A 225 -0.43 -4.90 3.47
CA ILE A 225 -0.42 -5.56 2.15
C ILE A 225 -1.51 -6.64 2.16
N TYR A 226 -2.55 -6.45 1.36
CA TYR A 226 -3.76 -7.27 1.34
C TYR A 226 -3.73 -8.44 0.36
N VAL A 227 -2.64 -8.61 -0.38
CA VAL A 227 -2.51 -9.62 -1.46
C VAL A 227 -2.86 -11.03 -0.98
N LYS A 228 -2.34 -11.46 0.19
CA LYS A 228 -2.62 -12.78 0.75
C LYS A 228 -4.08 -12.95 1.17
N ALA A 229 -4.70 -11.91 1.72
CA ALA A 229 -6.10 -11.93 2.11
C ALA A 229 -7.02 -12.08 0.90
N LEU A 230 -6.79 -11.30 -0.16
CA LEU A 230 -7.56 -11.41 -1.41
C LEU A 230 -7.35 -12.76 -2.10
N LYS A 231 -6.13 -13.29 -2.07
CA LYS A 231 -5.83 -14.64 -2.57
C LYS A 231 -6.61 -15.72 -1.79
N SER A 232 -6.65 -15.63 -0.47
CA SER A 232 -7.43 -16.56 0.38
C SER A 232 -8.92 -16.52 0.05
N VAL A 233 -9.48 -15.34 -0.18
CA VAL A 233 -10.89 -15.19 -0.60
C VAL A 233 -11.11 -15.87 -1.95
N LYS A 234 -10.26 -15.65 -2.93
CA LYS A 234 -10.34 -16.29 -4.25
C LYS A 234 -10.22 -17.82 -4.16
N GLU A 235 -9.25 -18.33 -3.40
CA GLU A 235 -9.02 -19.77 -3.19
C GLU A 235 -10.19 -20.44 -2.45
N SER A 236 -10.98 -19.69 -1.67
CA SER A 236 -12.21 -20.16 -1.03
C SER A 236 -13.40 -20.25 -2.00
N GLY A 237 -13.20 -19.97 -3.29
CA GLY A 237 -14.23 -20.02 -4.33
C GLY A 237 -15.24 -18.87 -4.26
N ILE A 238 -14.92 -17.80 -3.56
CA ILE A 238 -15.77 -16.62 -3.41
C ILE A 238 -15.56 -15.69 -4.60
N LYS A 239 -16.66 -15.27 -5.25
CA LYS A 239 -16.61 -14.25 -6.29
C LYS A 239 -16.65 -12.86 -5.68
N VAL A 240 -15.52 -12.16 -5.67
CA VAL A 240 -15.45 -10.73 -5.36
C VAL A 240 -15.95 -9.97 -6.58
N LYS A 241 -17.07 -9.22 -6.43
CA LYS A 241 -17.69 -8.45 -7.51
C LYS A 241 -17.02 -7.10 -7.70
N GLY A 242 -16.56 -6.49 -6.60
CA GLY A 242 -15.83 -5.23 -6.59
C GLY A 242 -14.86 -5.17 -5.43
N CYS A 243 -13.80 -4.40 -5.61
CA CYS A 243 -12.78 -4.17 -4.61
C CYS A 243 -12.36 -2.69 -4.64
N SER A 244 -12.14 -2.11 -3.48
CA SER A 244 -11.68 -0.73 -3.35
C SER A 244 -10.54 -0.65 -2.34
N HIS A 245 -9.38 -0.19 -2.78
CA HIS A 245 -8.25 0.17 -1.92
C HIS A 245 -8.47 1.58 -1.38
N ILE A 246 -8.56 1.74 -0.07
CA ILE A 246 -8.86 3.03 0.57
C ILE A 246 -7.56 3.80 0.78
N THR A 247 -7.32 4.74 -0.11
CA THR A 247 -6.14 5.61 -0.18
C THR A 247 -6.52 7.08 0.04
N GLY A 248 -5.77 8.02 -0.55
CA GLY A 248 -6.15 9.44 -0.55
C GLY A 248 -7.54 9.66 -1.16
N GLY A 249 -8.30 10.57 -0.57
CA GLY A 249 -9.72 10.74 -0.90
C GLY A 249 -10.66 9.86 -0.06
N GLY A 250 -10.11 8.98 0.80
CA GLY A 250 -10.87 8.21 1.79
C GLY A 250 -12.01 7.38 1.20
N PHE A 251 -13.10 7.28 1.94
CA PHE A 251 -14.27 6.49 1.52
C PHE A 251 -15.01 7.14 0.34
N TYR A 252 -15.16 8.45 0.37
CA TYR A 252 -15.99 9.18 -0.60
C TYR A 252 -15.44 9.13 -2.03
N GLU A 253 -14.13 9.06 -2.20
CA GLU A 253 -13.52 9.01 -3.52
C GLU A 253 -13.17 7.59 -3.97
N ASN A 254 -12.80 6.68 -3.05
CA ASN A 254 -12.31 5.35 -3.45
C ASN A 254 -13.45 4.34 -3.60
N ILE A 255 -14.40 4.24 -2.66
CA ILE A 255 -15.48 3.25 -2.76
C ILE A 255 -16.30 3.41 -4.05
N PRO A 256 -16.66 4.63 -4.50
CA PRO A 256 -17.40 4.78 -5.75
C PRO A 256 -16.69 4.27 -7.00
N ARG A 257 -15.36 4.17 -7.00
CA ARG A 257 -14.62 3.64 -8.17
C ARG A 257 -15.01 2.21 -8.53
N MET A 258 -15.36 1.40 -7.53
CA MET A 258 -15.80 0.02 -7.78
C MET A 258 -17.29 -0.11 -8.08
N LEU A 259 -18.12 0.92 -7.83
CA LEU A 259 -19.56 0.85 -7.98
C LEU A 259 -20.00 1.10 -9.43
N PRO A 260 -20.99 0.35 -9.96
CA PRO A 260 -21.65 0.71 -11.21
C PRO A 260 -22.63 1.87 -11.00
N ASP A 261 -23.08 2.47 -12.11
CA ASP A 261 -24.12 3.50 -12.06
C ASP A 261 -25.43 2.95 -11.47
N GLY A 262 -26.11 3.79 -10.69
CA GLY A 262 -27.36 3.41 -10.01
C GLY A 262 -27.17 2.63 -8.72
N ILE A 263 -25.93 2.40 -8.28
CA ILE A 263 -25.58 1.74 -7.02
C ILE A 263 -24.80 2.70 -6.12
N ARG A 264 -25.16 2.70 -4.84
CA ARG A 264 -24.54 3.48 -3.76
C ARG A 264 -24.05 2.57 -2.65
N ALA A 265 -22.95 2.90 -2.02
CA ALA A 265 -22.50 2.23 -0.80
C ALA A 265 -23.14 2.86 0.42
N GLU A 266 -23.77 2.05 1.26
CA GLU A 266 -24.23 2.40 2.61
C GLU A 266 -23.27 1.78 3.63
N VAL A 267 -22.48 2.62 4.29
CA VAL A 267 -21.43 2.23 5.23
C VAL A 267 -21.88 2.52 6.65
N ARG A 268 -21.77 1.54 7.54
CA ARG A 268 -22.09 1.69 8.96
C ARG A 268 -20.82 1.97 9.74
N LYS A 269 -20.69 3.18 10.27
CA LYS A 269 -19.52 3.59 11.06
C LYS A 269 -19.39 2.90 12.42
N ASP A 270 -20.48 2.34 12.91
CA ASP A 270 -20.54 1.56 14.16
C ASP A 270 -20.20 0.07 14.00
N SER A 271 -19.94 -0.37 12.77
CA SER A 271 -19.67 -1.78 12.47
C SER A 271 -18.26 -2.25 12.81
N TYR A 272 -17.37 -1.34 13.17
CA TYR A 272 -15.98 -1.61 13.54
C TYR A 272 -15.44 -0.53 14.48
N GLU A 273 -14.31 -0.82 15.13
CA GLU A 273 -13.65 0.14 16.00
C GLU A 273 -12.67 0.99 15.18
N ILE A 274 -12.90 2.31 15.19
CA ILE A 274 -11.99 3.28 14.53
C ILE A 274 -10.74 3.42 15.39
N PRO A 275 -9.51 3.21 14.83
CA PRO A 275 -8.27 3.34 15.57
C PRO A 275 -8.11 4.71 16.23
N PRO A 276 -7.60 4.78 17.48
CA PRO A 276 -7.52 6.01 18.27
C PRO A 276 -6.78 7.17 17.59
N ILE A 277 -5.83 6.88 16.70
CA ILE A 277 -5.07 7.92 15.97
C ILE A 277 -5.99 8.83 15.14
N PHE A 278 -7.09 8.28 14.58
CA PHE A 278 -8.04 9.09 13.79
C PHE A 278 -8.85 10.03 14.67
N LYS A 279 -9.19 9.59 15.91
CA LYS A 279 -9.83 10.47 16.88
C LYS A 279 -8.91 11.61 17.30
N MET A 280 -7.64 11.32 17.56
CA MET A 280 -6.64 12.34 17.88
C MET A 280 -6.48 13.34 16.73
N LEU A 281 -6.38 12.86 15.48
CA LEU A 281 -6.32 13.71 14.29
C LEU A 281 -7.54 14.64 14.18
N GLN A 282 -8.72 14.10 14.44
CA GLN A 282 -9.98 14.84 14.38
C GLN A 282 -10.04 15.93 15.46
N GLU A 283 -9.73 15.59 16.70
CA GLU A 283 -9.84 16.49 17.86
C GLU A 283 -8.74 17.57 17.81
N ASP A 284 -7.47 17.17 17.62
CA ASP A 284 -6.33 18.11 17.61
C ASP A 284 -6.33 19.02 16.37
N GLY A 285 -6.86 18.52 15.25
CA GLY A 285 -6.95 19.26 14.00
C GLY A 285 -8.25 20.04 13.81
N ASP A 286 -9.22 19.92 14.72
CA ASP A 286 -10.59 20.44 14.56
C ASP A 286 -11.18 20.10 13.17
N ILE A 287 -11.03 18.82 12.78
CA ILE A 287 -11.40 18.35 11.45
C ILE A 287 -12.85 17.82 11.49
N ALA A 288 -13.70 18.34 10.58
CA ALA A 288 -15.06 17.85 10.44
C ALA A 288 -15.09 16.36 10.09
N GLU A 289 -16.05 15.60 10.65
CA GLU A 289 -16.16 14.14 10.43
C GLU A 289 -16.18 13.78 8.93
N GLU A 290 -16.93 14.52 8.13
CA GLU A 290 -16.98 14.32 6.67
C GLU A 290 -15.59 14.44 6.02
N MET A 291 -14.79 15.41 6.44
CA MET A 291 -13.43 15.60 5.94
C MET A 291 -12.50 14.48 6.39
N MET A 292 -12.70 13.92 7.60
CA MET A 292 -11.97 12.73 8.05
C MET A 292 -12.18 11.55 7.10
N TYR A 293 -13.44 11.24 6.74
CA TYR A 293 -13.77 10.19 5.79
C TYR A 293 -13.41 10.52 4.33
N ASN A 294 -13.20 11.78 4.00
CA ASN A 294 -12.72 12.21 2.68
C ASN A 294 -11.17 12.21 2.55
N THR A 295 -10.46 12.16 3.68
CA THR A 295 -8.98 12.24 3.67
C THR A 295 -8.34 10.93 4.06
N PHE A 296 -8.89 10.25 5.05
CA PHE A 296 -8.28 9.09 5.71
C PHE A 296 -9.07 7.79 5.48
N ASN A 297 -8.41 6.66 5.69
CA ASN A 297 -9.01 5.34 5.61
C ASN A 297 -9.88 4.98 6.83
N MET A 298 -9.87 5.78 7.87
CA MET A 298 -10.67 5.62 9.11
C MET A 298 -10.61 4.23 9.74
N GLY A 299 -9.53 3.47 9.50
CA GLY A 299 -9.36 2.10 10.03
C GLY A 299 -9.72 0.99 9.04
N VAL A 300 -10.14 1.32 7.82
CA VAL A 300 -10.47 0.38 6.75
C VAL A 300 -9.56 0.60 5.56
N GLY A 301 -8.67 -0.35 5.27
CA GLY A 301 -7.74 -0.18 4.16
C GLY A 301 -8.21 -0.79 2.84
N MET A 302 -9.14 -1.78 2.90
CA MET A 302 -9.70 -2.42 1.70
C MET A 302 -11.19 -2.71 1.92
N VAL A 303 -11.99 -2.57 0.87
CA VAL A 303 -13.42 -2.91 0.87
C VAL A 303 -13.72 -3.87 -0.27
N LEU A 304 -14.40 -4.99 0.04
CA LEU A 304 -14.84 -6.00 -0.93
C LEU A 304 -16.35 -5.97 -1.05
N ALA A 305 -16.87 -6.02 -2.28
CA ALA A 305 -18.30 -6.24 -2.53
C ALA A 305 -18.53 -7.69 -2.94
N VAL A 306 -19.40 -8.39 -2.21
CA VAL A 306 -19.67 -9.82 -2.41
C VAL A 306 -21.17 -10.12 -2.33
N ASP A 307 -21.59 -11.30 -2.80
CA ASP A 307 -22.97 -11.78 -2.63
C ASP A 307 -23.28 -11.94 -1.13
N PRO A 308 -24.50 -11.62 -0.67
CA PRO A 308 -24.91 -11.81 0.73
C PRO A 308 -24.65 -13.23 1.28
N ALA A 309 -24.78 -14.25 0.44
CA ALA A 309 -24.51 -15.64 0.83
C ALA A 309 -23.04 -15.94 1.12
N ASP A 310 -22.13 -15.12 0.60
CA ASP A 310 -20.68 -15.29 0.75
C ASP A 310 -20.06 -14.34 1.78
N ALA A 311 -20.83 -13.43 2.38
CA ALA A 311 -20.31 -12.39 3.27
C ALA A 311 -19.52 -12.95 4.46
N ASP A 312 -20.14 -13.87 5.23
CA ASP A 312 -19.49 -14.48 6.41
C ASP A 312 -18.29 -15.35 6.00
N LYS A 313 -18.37 -16.04 4.86
CA LYS A 313 -17.23 -16.81 4.32
C LYS A 313 -16.09 -15.89 3.92
N THR A 314 -16.39 -14.71 3.37
CA THR A 314 -15.38 -13.70 3.01
C THR A 314 -14.63 -13.24 4.25
N VAL A 315 -15.37 -12.88 5.32
CA VAL A 315 -14.77 -12.51 6.61
C VAL A 315 -13.89 -13.63 7.15
N ALA A 316 -14.39 -14.87 7.13
CA ALA A 316 -13.63 -16.03 7.59
C ALA A 316 -12.35 -16.28 6.76
N ALA A 317 -12.42 -16.15 5.44
CA ALA A 317 -11.26 -16.34 4.55
C ALA A 317 -10.18 -15.27 4.76
N VAL A 318 -10.58 -14.00 4.95
CA VAL A 318 -9.66 -12.90 5.27
C VAL A 318 -9.00 -13.14 6.63
N ASN A 319 -9.79 -13.51 7.65
CA ASN A 319 -9.26 -13.78 8.99
C ASN A 319 -8.30 -14.99 9.01
N ALA A 320 -8.56 -16.01 8.21
CA ALA A 320 -7.67 -17.16 8.05
C ALA A 320 -6.32 -16.78 7.42
N ALA A 321 -6.28 -15.72 6.63
CA ALA A 321 -5.05 -15.17 6.06
C ALA A 321 -4.25 -14.28 7.03
N GLY A 322 -4.76 -14.09 8.27
CA GLY A 322 -4.10 -13.30 9.31
C GLY A 322 -4.47 -11.81 9.33
N GLU A 323 -5.49 -11.42 8.55
CA GLU A 323 -6.05 -10.08 8.57
C GLU A 323 -7.36 -10.05 9.36
N GLU A 324 -7.85 -8.86 9.70
CA GLU A 324 -9.12 -8.68 10.40
C GLU A 324 -10.15 -8.06 9.45
N ALA A 325 -11.29 -8.75 9.27
CA ALA A 325 -12.38 -8.30 8.42
C ALA A 325 -13.73 -8.29 9.17
N PHE A 326 -14.64 -7.48 8.68
CA PHE A 326 -15.97 -7.28 9.26
C PHE A 326 -16.97 -6.86 8.19
N ILE A 327 -18.27 -7.00 8.49
CA ILE A 327 -19.33 -6.48 7.62
C ILE A 327 -19.39 -4.97 7.79
N LEU A 328 -18.95 -4.24 6.78
CA LEU A 328 -18.88 -2.78 6.79
C LEU A 328 -20.23 -2.12 6.44
N GLY A 329 -20.99 -2.77 5.55
CA GLY A 329 -22.24 -2.20 5.05
C GLY A 329 -22.80 -2.99 3.88
N LYS A 330 -23.49 -2.31 2.99
CA LYS A 330 -24.13 -2.92 1.81
C LYS A 330 -24.18 -1.97 0.62
N ALA A 331 -24.33 -2.54 -0.56
CA ALA A 331 -24.71 -1.82 -1.76
C ALA A 331 -26.23 -1.63 -1.81
N VAL A 332 -26.69 -0.44 -2.18
CA VAL A 332 -28.11 -0.10 -2.29
C VAL A 332 -28.39 0.64 -3.60
N LEU A 333 -29.64 0.63 -4.05
CA LEU A 333 -30.07 1.46 -5.16
C LEU A 333 -29.91 2.94 -4.81
N GLY A 334 -29.37 3.72 -5.72
CA GLY A 334 -29.20 5.17 -5.53
C GLY A 334 -28.20 5.78 -6.49
N GLU A 335 -28.05 7.08 -6.40
CA GLU A 335 -27.00 7.79 -7.13
C GLU A 335 -25.62 7.30 -6.64
N LYS A 336 -24.71 7.03 -7.57
CA LYS A 336 -23.35 6.54 -7.30
C LYS A 336 -22.64 7.40 -6.24
N GLY A 337 -22.17 6.78 -5.19
CA GLY A 337 -21.53 7.48 -4.07
C GLY A 337 -21.48 6.66 -2.80
N VAL A 338 -21.23 7.31 -1.66
CA VAL A 338 -21.19 6.71 -0.32
C VAL A 338 -22.13 7.47 0.62
N THR A 339 -22.85 6.74 1.44
CA THR A 339 -23.55 7.26 2.62
C THR A 339 -22.92 6.62 3.86
N ILE A 340 -22.53 7.43 4.83
CA ILE A 340 -22.02 6.97 6.12
C ILE A 340 -23.11 7.16 7.16
N CYS A 341 -23.51 6.05 7.82
CA CYS A 341 -24.64 5.99 8.77
C CYS A 341 -24.15 5.75 10.20
#